data_6c5ef6ae5b789b0b2d80a54077308298
#
_entry.id   6c5ef6ae5b789b0b2d80a54077308298
#
_cell.length_a   1.000
_cell.length_b   1.000
_cell.length_c   1.000
_cell.angle_alpha   90.00
_cell.angle_beta   90.00
_cell.angle_gamma   90.00
#
_symmetry.space_group_name_H-M   'P 1'
#
loop_
_entity.id
_entity.type
_entity.pdbx_description
1 polymer ?
#
loop_
_entity_poly.entity_id
_entity_poly.type
_entity_poly.pdbx_seq_one_letter_code
_entity_poly.pdbx_strand_id
1 'polypeptide(L)'
;MTDGTIRIGYVGAGGNTRLRHLPGFAEIDGVESVSVANRSRESGQRVADDFGLSTVYDSWIDLIEADDTNAICIGTWPYMHRNLVLAALDADKHVLTEARMAMNSEEAREMLDASLLKPHLVTQIVPAPHTLKIDNTIKDLIMDGYFGDVLSVDITVHQGGFVDRDAELHWRHSRDLSGNNIMQMGIWYEAIMRWFGPAAAVTAIGRVNVTHRKGWDGGLAYIAIPDHIEILIEFASGPVA
;
A
#
# COMPACT_ATOMS: atom_id res chain seq x y z
N MET A 1 -21.54 21.43 -14.57
CA MET A 1 -21.94 20.07 -14.14
C MET A 1 -20.78 19.17 -14.52
N THR A 2 -20.06 18.63 -13.56
CA THR A 2 -19.08 17.58 -13.85
C THR A 2 -19.86 16.39 -14.37
N ASP A 3 -19.47 15.84 -15.48
CA ASP A 3 -20.16 14.76 -16.20
C ASP A 3 -20.16 13.40 -15.45
N GLY A 4 -19.71 13.38 -14.20
CA GLY A 4 -19.59 12.17 -13.35
C GLY A 4 -18.40 11.30 -13.71
N THR A 5 -17.59 11.65 -14.70
CA THR A 5 -16.41 10.89 -15.12
C THR A 5 -15.27 11.03 -14.11
N ILE A 6 -14.69 9.94 -13.69
CA ILE A 6 -13.46 9.90 -12.88
C ILE A 6 -12.26 9.93 -13.82
N ARG A 7 -11.47 10.98 -13.74
CA ARG A 7 -10.24 11.16 -14.53
C ARG A 7 -9.02 10.97 -13.63
N ILE A 8 -8.27 9.90 -13.88
CA ILE A 8 -7.17 9.47 -13.00
C ILE A 8 -5.83 9.94 -13.54
N GLY A 9 -5.05 10.60 -12.66
CA GLY A 9 -3.62 10.82 -12.81
C GLY A 9 -2.82 9.81 -11.98
N TYR A 10 -1.74 9.30 -12.55
CA TYR A 10 -0.90 8.29 -11.91
C TYR A 10 0.43 8.88 -11.47
N VAL A 11 0.73 8.82 -10.17
CA VAL A 11 2.05 9.17 -9.65
C VAL A 11 2.80 7.89 -9.29
N GLY A 12 3.88 7.60 -10.03
CA GLY A 12 4.66 6.40 -9.84
C GLY A 12 4.04 5.15 -10.47
N ALA A 13 3.78 5.16 -11.75
CA ALA A 13 3.25 4.02 -12.51
C ALA A 13 4.31 2.91 -12.66
N GLY A 14 4.61 2.24 -11.54
CA GLY A 14 5.51 1.10 -11.45
C GLY A 14 4.85 -0.24 -11.80
N GLY A 15 5.48 -1.36 -11.40
CA GLY A 15 5.03 -2.70 -11.76
C GLY A 15 3.59 -3.00 -11.38
N ASN A 16 3.17 -2.70 -10.14
CA ASN A 16 1.80 -3.00 -9.69
C ASN A 16 0.76 -2.11 -10.39
N THR A 17 1.06 -0.82 -10.56
CA THR A 17 0.18 0.10 -11.30
C THR A 17 -0.07 -0.37 -12.73
N ARG A 18 0.99 -0.77 -13.44
CA ARG A 18 0.89 -1.28 -14.81
C ARG A 18 0.18 -2.64 -14.91
N LEU A 19 0.39 -3.51 -13.91
CA LEU A 19 -0.16 -4.87 -13.93
C LEU A 19 -1.60 -4.94 -13.44
N ARG A 20 -2.02 -4.04 -12.56
CA ARG A 20 -3.30 -4.12 -11.85
C ARG A 20 -4.18 -2.88 -12.02
N HIS A 21 -3.66 -1.68 -11.67
CA HIS A 21 -4.51 -0.49 -11.62
C HIS A 21 -4.91 -0.01 -13.01
N LEU A 22 -3.96 0.20 -13.91
CA LEU A 22 -4.26 0.66 -15.26
C LEU A 22 -5.21 -0.28 -16.01
N PRO A 23 -4.97 -1.61 -16.06
CA PRO A 23 -5.92 -2.53 -16.70
C PRO A 23 -7.26 -2.60 -15.98
N GLY A 24 -7.27 -2.60 -14.63
CA GLY A 24 -8.50 -2.71 -13.87
C GLY A 24 -9.39 -1.48 -14.01
N PHE A 25 -8.83 -0.29 -14.04
CA PHE A 25 -9.59 0.94 -14.27
C PHE A 25 -10.14 1.06 -15.69
N ALA A 26 -9.43 0.52 -16.68
CA ALA A 26 -9.91 0.50 -18.07
C ALA A 26 -11.18 -0.36 -18.29
N GLU A 27 -11.50 -1.24 -17.33
CA GLU A 27 -12.71 -2.08 -17.37
C GLU A 27 -13.94 -1.41 -16.71
N ILE A 28 -13.77 -0.20 -16.12
CA ILE A 28 -14.83 0.47 -15.35
C ILE A 28 -15.44 1.60 -16.18
N ASP A 29 -16.73 1.51 -16.45
CA ASP A 29 -17.46 2.58 -17.14
C ASP A 29 -17.41 3.90 -16.36
N GLY A 30 -17.14 5.00 -17.05
CA GLY A 30 -17.03 6.32 -16.45
C GLY A 30 -15.70 6.61 -15.76
N VAL A 31 -14.68 5.76 -15.97
CA VAL A 31 -13.31 5.97 -15.48
C VAL A 31 -12.35 6.13 -16.66
N GLU A 32 -11.55 7.17 -16.64
CA GLU A 32 -10.54 7.49 -17.65
C GLU A 32 -9.16 7.61 -17.03
N SER A 33 -8.18 6.90 -17.59
CA SER A 33 -6.77 7.08 -17.28
C SER A 33 -6.19 8.19 -18.14
N VAL A 34 -5.78 9.31 -17.53
CA VAL A 34 -5.48 10.55 -18.27
C VAL A 34 -3.98 10.84 -18.31
N SER A 35 -3.32 10.83 -17.15
CA SER A 35 -1.97 11.38 -17.07
C SER A 35 -1.06 10.57 -16.15
N VAL A 36 0.26 10.74 -16.33
CA VAL A 36 1.27 10.05 -15.52
C VAL A 36 2.45 10.98 -15.21
N ALA A 37 2.96 10.86 -13.97
CA ALA A 37 4.25 11.39 -13.55
C ALA A 37 5.08 10.27 -12.91
N ASN A 38 6.23 9.99 -13.49
CA ASN A 38 7.20 9.02 -12.99
C ASN A 38 8.50 9.72 -12.58
N ARG A 39 9.43 8.98 -11.98
CA ARG A 39 10.76 9.49 -11.60
C ARG A 39 11.55 10.09 -12.77
N SER A 40 11.30 9.65 -14.00
CA SER A 40 11.84 10.26 -15.21
C SER A 40 10.75 10.36 -16.27
N ARG A 41 10.82 11.42 -17.09
CA ARG A 41 9.88 11.62 -18.21
C ARG A 41 9.87 10.43 -19.17
N GLU A 42 11.04 9.87 -19.48
CA GLU A 42 11.16 8.69 -20.34
C GLU A 42 10.36 7.49 -19.79
N SER A 43 10.42 7.24 -18.48
CA SER A 43 9.64 6.20 -17.83
C SER A 43 8.14 6.49 -17.85
N GLY A 44 7.73 7.75 -17.70
CA GLY A 44 6.34 8.17 -17.84
C GLY A 44 5.84 7.99 -19.27
N GLN A 45 6.65 8.38 -20.26
CA GLN A 45 6.29 8.25 -21.68
C GLN A 45 6.04 6.80 -22.07
N ARG A 46 6.91 5.86 -21.64
CA ARG A 46 6.65 4.42 -21.88
C ARG A 46 5.31 3.95 -21.34
N VAL A 47 4.91 4.43 -20.15
CA VAL A 47 3.59 4.10 -19.59
C VAL A 47 2.47 4.73 -20.42
N ALA A 48 2.61 5.99 -20.81
CA ALA A 48 1.64 6.67 -21.65
C ALA A 48 1.44 5.98 -23.00
N ASP A 49 2.53 5.57 -23.63
CA ASP A 49 2.50 4.85 -24.91
C ASP A 49 1.85 3.47 -24.80
N ASP A 50 2.16 2.73 -23.72
CA ASP A 50 1.64 1.37 -23.49
C ASP A 50 0.14 1.35 -23.15
N PHE A 51 -0.37 2.40 -22.47
CA PHE A 51 -1.73 2.44 -21.94
C PHE A 51 -2.60 3.56 -22.54
N GLY A 52 -2.08 4.32 -23.49
CA GLY A 52 -2.84 5.38 -24.18
C GLY A 52 -3.14 6.60 -23.31
N LEU A 53 -2.26 6.95 -22.35
CA LEU A 53 -2.45 8.15 -21.54
C LEU A 53 -2.13 9.39 -22.36
N SER A 54 -2.96 10.43 -22.22
CA SER A 54 -2.86 11.65 -23.04
C SER A 54 -1.74 12.59 -22.61
N THR A 55 -1.34 12.56 -21.33
CA THR A 55 -0.41 13.54 -20.76
C THR A 55 0.69 12.90 -19.91
N VAL A 56 1.92 13.37 -20.10
CA VAL A 56 3.08 13.01 -19.27
C VAL A 56 3.61 14.27 -18.60
N TYR A 57 3.55 14.30 -17.27
CA TYR A 57 4.09 15.39 -16.47
C TYR A 57 5.54 15.09 -16.03
N ASP A 58 6.36 16.14 -15.96
CA ASP A 58 7.74 16.04 -15.48
C ASP A 58 7.82 15.98 -13.94
N SER A 59 6.81 16.53 -13.28
CA SER A 59 6.69 16.59 -11.84
C SER A 59 5.34 16.03 -11.38
N TRP A 60 5.35 15.33 -10.24
CA TRP A 60 4.11 14.92 -9.57
C TRP A 60 3.31 16.13 -9.06
N ILE A 61 3.96 17.27 -8.77
CA ILE A 61 3.31 18.50 -8.36
C ILE A 61 2.44 19.00 -9.52
N ASP A 62 3.04 19.15 -10.71
CA ASP A 62 2.31 19.62 -11.91
C ASP A 62 1.12 18.71 -12.24
N LEU A 63 1.27 17.40 -12.07
CA LEU A 63 0.17 16.45 -12.27
C LEU A 63 -0.95 16.64 -11.24
N ILE A 64 -0.61 16.81 -9.97
CA ILE A 64 -1.62 16.98 -8.91
C ILE A 64 -2.34 18.32 -9.05
N GLU A 65 -1.66 19.37 -9.45
CA GLU A 65 -2.23 20.71 -9.64
C GLU A 65 -3.03 20.86 -10.95
N ALA A 66 -2.85 19.95 -11.91
CA ALA A 66 -3.51 20.05 -13.21
C ALA A 66 -5.03 19.79 -13.13
N ASP A 67 -5.79 20.52 -13.94
CA ASP A 67 -7.26 20.41 -14.01
C ASP A 67 -7.76 19.20 -14.83
N ASP A 68 -6.86 18.48 -15.50
CA ASP A 68 -7.20 17.34 -16.36
C ASP A 68 -7.63 16.10 -15.58
N THR A 69 -7.34 16.03 -14.27
CA THR A 69 -7.67 14.92 -13.38
C THR A 69 -8.51 15.36 -12.17
N ASN A 70 -9.32 14.46 -11.63
CA ASN A 70 -10.05 14.63 -10.36
C ASN A 70 -9.77 13.49 -9.35
N ALA A 71 -8.92 12.53 -9.73
CA ALA A 71 -8.48 11.45 -8.87
C ALA A 71 -6.99 11.15 -9.11
N ILE A 72 -6.29 10.80 -8.04
CA ILE A 72 -4.87 10.45 -8.08
C ILE A 72 -4.67 9.00 -7.61
N CYS A 73 -4.03 8.21 -8.46
CA CYS A 73 -3.57 6.86 -8.12
C CYS A 73 -2.07 6.91 -7.81
N ILE A 74 -1.71 6.62 -6.56
CA ILE A 74 -0.34 6.69 -6.05
C ILE A 74 0.27 5.29 -6.02
N GLY A 75 1.22 5.03 -6.92
CA GLY A 75 1.94 3.76 -7.05
C GLY A 75 3.43 3.87 -6.73
N THR A 76 3.83 4.90 -5.99
CA THR A 76 5.20 5.12 -5.53
C THR A 76 5.60 4.16 -4.40
N TRP A 77 6.79 4.33 -3.85
CA TRP A 77 7.19 3.68 -2.61
C TRP A 77 6.71 4.48 -1.40
N PRO A 78 6.53 3.84 -0.22
CA PRO A 78 5.91 4.43 0.95
C PRO A 78 6.45 5.80 1.40
N TYR A 79 7.74 6.09 1.20
CA TYR A 79 8.34 7.38 1.60
C TYR A 79 7.71 8.60 0.90
N MET A 80 7.00 8.40 -0.21
CA MET A 80 6.30 9.47 -0.92
C MET A 80 4.81 9.56 -0.55
N HIS A 81 4.22 8.49 0.00
CA HIS A 81 2.76 8.36 0.12
C HIS A 81 2.13 9.51 0.89
N ARG A 82 2.65 9.82 2.08
CA ARG A 82 2.12 10.93 2.91
C ARG A 82 2.10 12.24 2.12
N ASN A 83 3.20 12.65 1.52
CA ASN A 83 3.30 13.91 0.80
C ASN A 83 2.33 13.99 -0.39
N LEU A 84 2.23 12.90 -1.15
CA LEU A 84 1.36 12.82 -2.31
C LEU A 84 -0.12 12.80 -1.92
N VAL A 85 -0.49 12.09 -0.85
CA VAL A 85 -1.87 12.06 -0.35
C VAL A 85 -2.30 13.42 0.15
N LEU A 86 -1.47 14.08 0.97
CA LEU A 86 -1.79 15.43 1.48
C LEU A 86 -1.92 16.43 0.34
N ALA A 87 -1.00 16.44 -0.62
CA ALA A 87 -1.07 17.33 -1.78
C ALA A 87 -2.31 17.09 -2.65
N ALA A 88 -2.68 15.82 -2.88
CA ALA A 88 -3.87 15.50 -3.66
C ALA A 88 -5.17 15.93 -2.95
N LEU A 89 -5.24 15.76 -1.63
CA LEU A 89 -6.37 16.25 -0.84
C LEU A 89 -6.44 17.78 -0.82
N ASP A 90 -5.30 18.47 -0.71
CA ASP A 90 -5.24 19.94 -0.79
C ASP A 90 -5.71 20.46 -2.16
N ALA A 91 -5.41 19.72 -3.24
CA ALA A 91 -5.89 19.98 -4.59
C ALA A 91 -7.33 19.50 -4.85
N ASP A 92 -8.06 19.09 -3.81
CA ASP A 92 -9.47 18.65 -3.87
C ASP A 92 -9.70 17.44 -4.80
N LYS A 93 -8.76 16.47 -4.79
CA LYS A 93 -8.81 15.25 -5.61
C LYS A 93 -9.03 14.00 -4.78
N HIS A 94 -9.78 13.05 -5.34
CA HIS A 94 -9.90 11.70 -4.80
C HIS A 94 -8.54 10.99 -4.81
N VAL A 95 -8.30 10.09 -3.87
CA VAL A 95 -7.00 9.41 -3.72
C VAL A 95 -7.15 7.90 -3.57
N LEU A 96 -6.42 7.17 -4.41
CA LEU A 96 -6.08 5.77 -4.17
C LEU A 96 -4.58 5.64 -3.98
N THR A 97 -4.12 5.13 -2.84
CA THR A 97 -2.70 4.90 -2.57
C THR A 97 -2.38 3.43 -2.36
N GLU A 98 -1.21 3.01 -2.82
CA GLU A 98 -0.70 1.66 -2.59
C GLU A 98 -0.43 1.38 -1.11
N ALA A 99 -0.47 0.12 -0.75
CA ALA A 99 0.02 -0.38 0.51
C ALA A 99 1.58 -0.44 0.46
N ARG A 100 2.27 -0.09 1.54
CA ARG A 100 1.75 0.35 2.85
C ARG A 100 1.34 1.81 2.81
N MET A 101 0.36 2.13 3.66
CA MET A 101 -0.16 3.49 3.74
C MET A 101 0.94 4.54 3.89
N ALA A 102 1.89 4.34 4.80
CA ALA A 102 2.90 5.32 5.20
C ALA A 102 4.17 4.66 5.72
N MET A 103 5.18 5.43 6.03
CA MET A 103 6.45 5.00 6.63
C MET A 103 6.31 4.61 8.11
N ASN A 104 5.40 5.26 8.81
CA ASN A 104 5.16 5.12 10.25
C ASN A 104 3.74 5.55 10.63
N SER A 105 3.40 5.40 11.91
CA SER A 105 2.07 5.72 12.44
C SER A 105 1.76 7.22 12.50
N GLU A 106 2.77 8.08 12.58
CA GLU A 106 2.59 9.54 12.58
C GLU A 106 2.13 10.02 11.21
N GLU A 107 2.85 9.62 10.15
CA GLU A 107 2.43 9.91 8.77
C GLU A 107 1.04 9.35 8.46
N ALA A 108 0.75 8.12 8.90
CA ALA A 108 -0.56 7.51 8.69
C ALA A 108 -1.68 8.30 9.39
N ARG A 109 -1.41 8.84 10.57
CA ARG A 109 -2.37 9.69 11.32
C ARG A 109 -2.60 11.02 10.62
N GLU A 110 -1.54 11.68 10.15
CA GLU A 110 -1.68 12.93 9.38
C GLU A 110 -2.51 12.72 8.10
N MET A 111 -2.30 11.62 7.39
CA MET A 111 -3.09 11.26 6.21
C MET A 111 -4.56 11.01 6.57
N LEU A 112 -4.83 10.30 7.67
CA LEU A 112 -6.19 10.08 8.16
C LEU A 112 -6.86 11.40 8.55
N ASP A 113 -6.19 12.24 9.34
CA ASP A 113 -6.74 13.53 9.80
C ASP A 113 -7.07 14.43 8.60
N ALA A 114 -6.18 14.50 7.59
CA ALA A 114 -6.43 15.24 6.36
C ALA A 114 -7.65 14.71 5.59
N SER A 115 -7.83 13.38 5.52
CA SER A 115 -8.99 12.78 4.87
C SER A 115 -10.31 13.10 5.57
N LEU A 116 -10.31 13.15 6.89
CA LEU A 116 -11.48 13.51 7.69
C LEU A 116 -11.89 14.97 7.52
N LEU A 117 -10.94 15.86 7.20
CA LEU A 117 -11.22 17.27 6.89
C LEU A 117 -11.83 17.46 5.48
N LYS A 118 -11.77 16.44 4.62
CA LYS A 118 -12.29 16.46 3.25
C LYS A 118 -13.32 15.34 3.02
N PRO A 119 -14.44 15.31 3.76
CA PRO A 119 -15.38 14.18 3.74
C PRO A 119 -16.11 13.98 2.41
N HIS A 120 -16.02 14.93 1.49
CA HIS A 120 -16.55 14.84 0.13
C HIS A 120 -15.61 14.10 -0.83
N LEU A 121 -14.36 13.89 -0.44
CA LEU A 121 -13.38 13.14 -1.23
C LEU A 121 -13.35 11.67 -0.82
N VAL A 122 -13.21 10.81 -1.80
CA VAL A 122 -12.95 9.39 -1.56
C VAL A 122 -11.46 9.18 -1.39
N THR A 123 -11.08 8.62 -0.26
CA THR A 123 -9.70 8.22 0.05
C THR A 123 -9.66 6.72 0.32
N GLN A 124 -8.80 6.02 -0.39
CA GLN A 124 -8.69 4.56 -0.28
C GLN A 124 -7.23 4.14 -0.28
N ILE A 125 -6.91 3.18 0.59
CA ILE A 125 -5.64 2.44 0.54
C ILE A 125 -5.93 1.09 -0.12
N VAL A 126 -5.04 0.64 -0.99
CA VAL A 126 -5.15 -0.70 -1.59
C VAL A 126 -5.17 -1.75 -0.47
N PRO A 127 -6.26 -2.51 -0.30
CA PRO A 127 -6.39 -3.46 0.80
C PRO A 127 -5.53 -4.70 0.59
N ALA A 128 -5.23 -5.42 1.68
CA ALA A 128 -4.63 -6.74 1.60
C ALA A 128 -5.56 -7.72 0.88
N PRO A 129 -5.15 -8.30 -0.27
CA PRO A 129 -6.09 -8.99 -1.15
C PRO A 129 -6.33 -10.46 -0.78
N HIS A 130 -5.49 -11.08 0.07
CA HIS A 130 -5.39 -12.53 0.19
C HIS A 130 -6.66 -13.22 0.70
N THR A 131 -7.43 -12.56 1.57
CA THR A 131 -8.62 -13.14 2.19
C THR A 131 -9.93 -12.50 1.76
N LEU A 132 -9.91 -11.44 0.94
CA LEU A 132 -11.11 -10.65 0.58
C LEU A 132 -12.29 -11.48 0.10
N LYS A 133 -12.04 -12.55 -0.66
CA LYS A 133 -13.10 -13.42 -1.18
C LYS A 133 -13.84 -14.21 -0.11
N ILE A 134 -13.20 -14.44 1.05
CA ILE A 134 -13.74 -15.28 2.13
C ILE A 134 -14.01 -14.49 3.41
N ASP A 135 -13.62 -13.22 3.48
CA ASP A 135 -13.75 -12.42 4.70
C ASP A 135 -15.16 -12.36 5.24
N ASN A 136 -16.15 -12.12 4.38
CA ASN A 136 -17.55 -12.10 4.81
C ASN A 136 -18.01 -13.48 5.31
N THR A 137 -17.65 -14.55 4.60
CA THR A 137 -17.98 -15.92 5.03
C THR A 137 -17.38 -16.25 6.40
N ILE A 138 -16.12 -15.85 6.65
CA ILE A 138 -15.49 -16.08 7.96
C ILE A 138 -16.19 -15.27 9.05
N LYS A 139 -16.52 -13.99 8.78
CA LYS A 139 -17.25 -13.14 9.72
C LYS A 139 -18.63 -13.72 10.07
N ASP A 140 -19.37 -14.15 9.05
CA ASP A 140 -20.69 -14.76 9.23
C ASP A 140 -20.59 -16.04 10.08
N LEU A 141 -19.63 -16.91 9.80
CA LEU A 141 -19.40 -18.13 10.58
C LEU A 141 -19.01 -17.84 12.03
N ILE A 142 -18.23 -16.78 12.29
CA ILE A 142 -17.91 -16.34 13.65
C ILE A 142 -19.18 -15.83 14.35
N MET A 143 -19.96 -14.96 13.69
CA MET A 143 -21.18 -14.39 14.26
C MET A 143 -22.27 -15.46 14.54
N ASP A 144 -22.39 -16.44 13.67
CA ASP A 144 -23.33 -17.56 13.81
C ASP A 144 -22.89 -18.61 14.85
N GLY A 145 -21.72 -18.42 15.46
CA GLY A 145 -21.17 -19.33 16.47
C GLY A 145 -20.73 -20.68 15.92
N TYR A 146 -20.49 -20.79 14.61
CA TYR A 146 -20.06 -22.04 13.97
C TYR A 146 -18.75 -22.58 14.55
N PHE A 147 -17.83 -21.71 14.92
CA PHE A 147 -16.55 -22.08 15.54
C PHE A 147 -16.64 -22.20 17.08
N GLY A 148 -17.79 -21.87 17.68
CA GLY A 148 -17.88 -21.67 19.12
C GLY A 148 -17.04 -20.47 19.55
N ASP A 149 -16.50 -20.51 20.77
CA ASP A 149 -15.55 -19.50 21.27
C ASP A 149 -14.21 -19.71 20.59
N VAL A 150 -13.78 -18.74 19.77
CA VAL A 150 -12.44 -18.77 19.18
C VAL A 150 -11.42 -18.44 20.27
N LEU A 151 -10.57 -19.40 20.60
CA LEU A 151 -9.59 -19.26 21.68
C LEU A 151 -8.25 -18.75 21.15
N SER A 152 -7.80 -19.28 20.02
CA SER A 152 -6.53 -18.92 19.39
C SER A 152 -6.58 -18.98 17.88
N VAL A 153 -5.67 -18.25 17.25
CA VAL A 153 -5.45 -18.23 15.79
C VAL A 153 -3.95 -18.35 15.53
N ASP A 154 -3.53 -19.41 14.84
CA ASP A 154 -2.12 -19.59 14.47
C ASP A 154 -1.91 -19.27 13.01
N ILE A 155 -0.98 -18.34 12.71
CA ILE A 155 -0.61 -17.97 11.35
C ILE A 155 0.88 -18.13 11.14
N THR A 156 1.24 -18.98 10.19
CA THR A 156 2.63 -19.19 9.79
C THR A 156 2.82 -18.78 8.33
N VAL A 157 3.74 -17.85 8.08
CA VAL A 157 4.05 -17.35 6.76
C VAL A 157 5.51 -17.56 6.43
N HIS A 158 5.79 -18.35 5.41
CA HIS A 158 7.16 -18.60 4.93
C HIS A 158 7.39 -17.95 3.57
N GLN A 159 8.42 -17.10 3.49
CA GLN A 159 8.82 -16.42 2.26
C GLN A 159 10.34 -16.48 2.10
N GLY A 160 10.83 -17.02 0.97
CA GLY A 160 12.26 -17.17 0.71
C GLY A 160 13.02 -15.88 0.44
N GLY A 161 12.40 -14.89 -0.18
CA GLY A 161 13.09 -13.71 -0.72
C GLY A 161 13.81 -12.83 0.31
N PHE A 162 13.38 -12.82 1.57
CA PHE A 162 14.03 -12.02 2.63
C PHE A 162 15.25 -12.71 3.24
N VAL A 163 15.37 -14.03 3.15
CA VAL A 163 16.50 -14.81 3.69
C VAL A 163 17.50 -15.24 2.61
N ASP A 164 17.22 -14.98 1.35
CA ASP A 164 18.17 -15.18 0.25
C ASP A 164 19.35 -14.22 0.40
N ARG A 165 20.53 -14.77 0.69
CA ARG A 165 21.74 -14.00 0.99
C ARG A 165 22.39 -13.40 -0.27
N ASP A 166 22.12 -14.00 -1.41
CA ASP A 166 22.69 -13.59 -2.71
C ASP A 166 21.82 -12.57 -3.44
N ALA A 167 20.57 -12.38 -2.99
CA ALA A 167 19.68 -11.39 -3.56
C ALA A 167 20.20 -9.96 -3.34
N GLU A 168 20.14 -9.14 -4.40
CA GLU A 168 20.47 -7.73 -4.33
C GLU A 168 19.50 -6.95 -3.45
N LEU A 169 19.89 -5.73 -3.08
CA LEU A 169 19.04 -4.82 -2.32
C LEU A 169 17.74 -4.53 -3.09
N HIS A 170 16.63 -4.83 -2.46
CA HIS A 170 15.31 -4.41 -2.91
C HIS A 170 14.84 -3.22 -2.07
N TRP A 171 14.01 -2.33 -2.62
CA TRP A 171 13.52 -1.14 -1.90
C TRP A 171 12.79 -1.49 -0.57
N ARG A 172 12.16 -2.67 -0.48
CA ARG A 172 11.54 -3.16 0.75
C ARG A 172 12.54 -3.50 1.87
N HIS A 173 13.82 -3.66 1.55
CA HIS A 173 14.87 -3.84 2.53
C HIS A 173 15.42 -2.50 3.05
N SER A 174 15.08 -1.38 2.42
CA SER A 174 15.49 -0.05 2.83
C SER A 174 14.45 0.59 3.75
N ARG A 175 14.84 0.88 4.98
CA ARG A 175 13.97 1.57 5.94
C ARG A 175 13.62 2.98 5.47
N ASP A 176 14.52 3.66 4.77
CA ASP A 176 14.31 5.02 4.25
C ASP A 176 13.30 5.09 3.11
N LEU A 177 13.05 3.98 2.43
CA LEU A 177 12.11 3.91 1.31
C LEU A 177 10.78 3.25 1.68
N SER A 178 10.78 2.38 2.68
CA SER A 178 9.62 1.54 2.98
C SER A 178 9.20 1.51 4.46
N GLY A 179 9.86 2.29 5.33
CA GLY A 179 9.65 2.20 6.76
C GLY A 179 10.08 0.83 7.32
N ASN A 180 9.49 0.42 8.41
CA ASN A 180 9.75 -0.90 9.00
C ASN A 180 8.94 -1.99 8.29
N ASN A 181 9.28 -2.26 7.04
CA ASN A 181 8.55 -3.17 6.15
C ASN A 181 8.89 -4.65 6.42
N ILE A 182 8.39 -5.21 7.50
CA ILE A 182 8.71 -6.58 7.93
C ILE A 182 7.91 -7.59 7.08
N MET A 183 8.59 -8.28 6.16
CA MET A 183 8.12 -9.49 5.46
C MET A 183 6.62 -9.54 5.13
N GLN A 184 6.03 -8.43 4.68
CA GLN A 184 4.59 -8.35 4.41
C GLN A 184 3.68 -8.63 5.63
N MET A 185 4.21 -8.55 6.86
CA MET A 185 3.43 -8.81 8.08
C MET A 185 2.11 -8.03 8.11
N GLY A 186 2.12 -6.76 7.63
CA GLY A 186 0.93 -5.92 7.60
C GLY A 186 -0.23 -6.49 6.79
N ILE A 187 0.05 -7.24 5.71
CA ILE A 187 -0.98 -7.90 4.89
C ILE A 187 -1.73 -8.96 5.72
N TRP A 188 -1.01 -9.78 6.45
CA TRP A 188 -1.58 -10.84 7.26
C TRP A 188 -2.27 -10.30 8.50
N TYR A 189 -1.67 -9.31 9.17
CA TYR A 189 -2.31 -8.63 10.30
C TYR A 189 -3.62 -7.96 9.89
N GLU A 190 -3.68 -7.28 8.75
CA GLU A 190 -4.90 -6.67 8.24
C GLU A 190 -6.02 -7.70 8.04
N ALA A 191 -5.69 -8.88 7.49
CA ALA A 191 -6.67 -9.96 7.31
C ALA A 191 -7.25 -10.42 8.66
N ILE A 192 -6.40 -10.68 9.65
CA ILE A 192 -6.84 -11.10 10.99
C ILE A 192 -7.64 -9.99 11.68
N MET A 193 -7.19 -8.76 11.58
CA MET A 193 -7.87 -7.60 12.15
C MET A 193 -9.28 -7.42 11.59
N ARG A 194 -9.49 -7.76 10.30
CA ARG A 194 -10.84 -7.74 9.70
C ARG A 194 -11.78 -8.76 10.33
N TRP A 195 -11.27 -9.86 10.88
CA TRP A 195 -12.06 -10.91 11.52
C TRP A 195 -12.26 -10.69 13.02
N PHE A 196 -11.21 -10.26 13.73
CA PHE A 196 -11.19 -10.19 15.20
C PHE A 196 -11.09 -8.77 15.76
N GLY A 197 -11.01 -7.75 14.89
CA GLY A 197 -10.84 -6.36 15.30
C GLY A 197 -9.40 -6.01 15.68
N PRO A 198 -9.19 -4.88 16.36
CA PRO A 198 -7.86 -4.39 16.69
C PRO A 198 -7.17 -5.22 17.79
N ALA A 199 -5.85 -5.27 17.75
CA ALA A 199 -5.03 -5.77 18.84
C ALA A 199 -5.16 -4.88 20.09
N ALA A 200 -5.36 -5.50 21.26
CA ALA A 200 -5.33 -4.86 22.56
C ALA A 200 -3.90 -4.84 23.13
N ALA A 201 -3.15 -5.93 22.91
CA ALA A 201 -1.76 -6.04 23.34
C ALA A 201 -0.95 -6.82 22.30
N VAL A 202 0.35 -6.55 22.23
CA VAL A 202 1.28 -7.26 21.35
C VAL A 202 2.66 -7.37 21.99
N THR A 203 3.29 -8.51 21.79
CA THR A 203 4.73 -8.71 22.00
C THR A 203 5.37 -9.37 20.80
N ALA A 204 6.63 -9.05 20.51
CA ALA A 204 7.28 -9.58 19.32
C ALA A 204 8.79 -9.72 19.52
N ILE A 205 9.38 -10.70 18.80
CA ILE A 205 10.82 -10.85 18.65
C ILE A 205 11.16 -10.83 17.16
N GLY A 206 11.95 -9.83 16.74
CA GLY A 206 12.46 -9.72 15.38
C GLY A 206 13.94 -10.03 15.29
N ARG A 207 14.38 -10.63 14.18
CA ARG A 207 15.79 -10.90 13.89
C ARG A 207 16.13 -10.46 12.47
N VAL A 208 17.33 -9.92 12.29
CA VAL A 208 17.93 -9.64 10.99
C VAL A 208 19.05 -10.66 10.79
N ASN A 209 18.78 -11.70 10.00
CA ASN A 209 19.76 -12.76 9.70
C ASN A 209 20.64 -12.38 8.50
N VAL A 210 20.08 -11.68 7.51
CA VAL A 210 20.81 -11.15 6.35
C VAL A 210 21.05 -9.66 6.57
N THR A 211 22.17 -9.35 7.23
CA THR A 211 22.49 -7.98 7.65
C THR A 211 23.04 -7.07 6.54
N HIS A 212 23.46 -7.64 5.42
CA HIS A 212 24.04 -6.88 4.30
C HIS A 212 23.61 -7.48 2.96
N ARG A 213 23.45 -6.59 1.97
CA ARG A 213 23.14 -6.97 0.58
C ARG A 213 23.95 -6.09 -0.37
N LYS A 214 24.15 -6.55 -1.61
CA LYS A 214 24.70 -5.73 -2.67
C LYS A 214 23.74 -4.57 -2.96
N GLY A 215 24.19 -3.37 -2.76
CA GLY A 215 23.44 -2.13 -3.00
C GLY A 215 23.34 -1.77 -4.48
N TRP A 216 22.49 -0.79 -4.80
CA TRP A 216 22.28 -0.31 -6.17
C TRP A 216 23.50 0.38 -6.79
N ASP A 217 24.39 0.89 -5.95
CA ASP A 217 25.69 1.48 -6.32
C ASP A 217 26.81 0.43 -6.48
N GLY A 218 26.47 -0.85 -6.28
CA GLY A 218 27.42 -1.95 -6.28
C GLY A 218 28.20 -2.13 -4.97
N GLY A 219 28.02 -1.23 -3.99
CA GLY A 219 28.55 -1.33 -2.65
C GLY A 219 27.76 -2.27 -1.74
N LEU A 220 28.16 -2.34 -0.48
CA LEU A 220 27.50 -3.16 0.53
C LEU A 220 26.49 -2.31 1.32
N ALA A 221 25.21 -2.64 1.22
CA ALA A 221 24.12 -1.97 1.94
C ALA A 221 23.76 -2.73 3.21
N TYR A 222 23.67 -2.02 4.34
CA TYR A 222 23.22 -2.58 5.62
C TYR A 222 21.70 -2.70 5.65
N ILE A 223 21.21 -3.83 6.17
CA ILE A 223 19.79 -4.13 6.33
C ILE A 223 19.41 -4.08 7.81
N ALA A 224 18.46 -3.23 8.16
CA ALA A 224 17.94 -3.07 9.52
C ALA A 224 16.50 -3.58 9.70
N ILE A 225 15.87 -4.08 8.62
CA ILE A 225 14.52 -4.62 8.67
C ILE A 225 14.59 -6.11 8.98
N PRO A 226 13.86 -6.62 9.98
CA PRO A 226 13.83 -8.04 10.30
C PRO A 226 13.40 -8.91 9.12
N ASP A 227 14.09 -10.01 8.93
CA ASP A 227 13.78 -11.08 7.97
C ASP A 227 13.19 -12.34 8.66
N HIS A 228 13.07 -12.28 9.98
CA HIS A 228 12.36 -13.23 10.82
C HIS A 228 11.65 -12.49 11.96
N ILE A 229 10.37 -12.82 12.19
CA ILE A 229 9.58 -12.23 13.27
C ILE A 229 8.61 -13.26 13.85
N GLU A 230 8.55 -13.33 15.18
CA GLU A 230 7.51 -14.02 15.94
C GLU A 230 6.71 -12.97 16.68
N ILE A 231 5.37 -13.07 16.64
CA ILE A 231 4.45 -12.09 17.22
C ILE A 231 3.40 -12.84 18.01
N LEU A 232 3.13 -12.39 19.22
CA LEU A 232 1.99 -12.80 20.02
C LEU A 232 1.04 -11.61 20.18
N ILE A 233 -0.22 -11.79 19.83
CA ILE A 233 -1.24 -10.75 19.81
C ILE A 233 -2.40 -11.18 20.71
N GLU A 234 -2.89 -10.25 21.54
CA GLU A 234 -4.17 -10.36 22.23
C GLU A 234 -5.15 -9.40 21.55
N PHE A 235 -6.27 -9.92 21.05
CA PHE A 235 -7.31 -9.10 20.43
C PHE A 235 -8.29 -8.56 21.46
N ALA A 236 -8.81 -7.36 21.24
CA ALA A 236 -9.84 -6.76 22.08
C ALA A 236 -11.13 -7.61 22.13
N SER A 237 -11.39 -8.44 21.14
CA SER A 237 -12.52 -9.38 21.09
C SER A 237 -12.29 -10.69 21.86
N GLY A 238 -11.08 -10.93 22.39
CA GLY A 238 -10.75 -12.05 23.26
C GLY A 238 -9.74 -13.08 22.71
N PRO A 239 -9.73 -13.47 21.43
CA PRO A 239 -8.79 -14.46 20.90
C PRO A 239 -7.32 -14.00 21.03
N VAL A 240 -6.42 -14.99 21.09
CA VAL A 240 -4.96 -14.78 21.04
C VAL A 240 -4.44 -15.29 19.69
N ALA A 241 -3.54 -14.57 19.05
CA ALA A 241 -2.87 -14.96 17.82
C ALA A 241 -1.35 -14.88 17.92
#